data_ac178f4d9130cfff2fb1486e374cadce
#
_entry.id   ac178f4d9130cfff2fb1486e374cadce
#
_cell.length_a   1.000
_cell.length_b   1.000
_cell.length_c   1.000
_cell.angle_alpha   90.00
_cell.angle_beta   90.00
_cell.angle_gamma   90.00
#
_symmetry.space_group_name_H-M   'P 1'
#
loop_
_entity.id
_entity.type
_entity.pdbx_description
1 polymer ?
#
loop_
_entity_poly.entity_id
_entity_poly.type
_entity_poly.pdbx_seq_one_letter_code
_entity_poly.pdbx_strand_id
1 'polypeptide(L)'
;MKRLILLSLILFGCSQEAIEPEKEIAEKVATNLDIPWSINQQDGIFYISERVGTIAVIDGATVTHEEVLLSDKLSSASEAGLLGFVLKPDFQETKEAFAYYTYDLNGESFNRVVTLKRENKKWHEMQIHIDKIKTGNIHHGGRLEIGPDGKLYVTIGDAGDPNNSQDDTSMNGKIVRMEDNGSFKIFSTGHRNPQGLAWHENGTLFEAEHGQSANDEINIIEQGKNYGYPIIEGNETKDGYVTPIITSGSSETWAPSGITFHKGKLYVASLRGEAVKVMNVETGNVEQSITGFGRVRDVFSDGEALYFVTNNTDGRGNPSEDDDILYKLK
;
A
#
# COMPACT_ATOMS: atom_id res chain seq x y z
N MET A 1 -87.34 -19.25 -9.58
CA MET A 1 -86.04 -19.56 -10.12
C MET A 1 -85.03 -18.66 -9.42
N LYS A 2 -84.28 -19.14 -8.38
CA LYS A 2 -83.31 -18.40 -7.65
C LYS A 2 -81.94 -18.77 -8.24
N ARG A 3 -81.21 -17.78 -8.79
CA ARG A 3 -79.82 -17.97 -9.29
C ARG A 3 -78.85 -17.86 -8.12
N LEU A 4 -78.07 -18.90 -7.89
CA LEU A 4 -76.97 -18.94 -6.95
C LEU A 4 -75.77 -18.38 -7.64
N ILE A 5 -75.12 -17.31 -7.11
CA ILE A 5 -73.87 -16.75 -7.57
C ILE A 5 -72.76 -17.36 -6.70
N LEU A 6 -71.94 -18.15 -7.32
CA LEU A 6 -70.68 -18.73 -6.67
C LEU A 6 -69.58 -17.71 -6.74
N LEU A 7 -69.13 -17.21 -5.60
CA LEU A 7 -67.99 -16.28 -5.48
C LEU A 7 -66.75 -17.08 -5.26
N SER A 8 -65.85 -17.13 -6.27
CA SER A 8 -64.53 -17.78 -6.16
C SER A 8 -63.55 -16.81 -5.49
N LEU A 9 -63.08 -17.12 -4.29
CA LEU A 9 -61.95 -16.46 -3.66
C LEU A 9 -60.65 -16.95 -4.32
N ILE A 10 -59.92 -16.07 -5.00
CA ILE A 10 -58.58 -16.28 -5.46
C ILE A 10 -57.63 -15.83 -4.33
N LEU A 11 -56.98 -16.80 -3.66
CA LEU A 11 -55.90 -16.54 -2.71
C LEU A 11 -54.62 -16.27 -3.51
N PHE A 12 -54.20 -14.98 -3.55
CA PHE A 12 -52.83 -14.64 -3.97
C PHE A 12 -51.89 -15.01 -2.83
N GLY A 13 -51.17 -16.11 -2.99
CA GLY A 13 -50.00 -16.43 -2.15
C GLY A 13 -48.84 -15.53 -2.57
N CYS A 14 -48.47 -14.55 -1.73
CA CYS A 14 -47.15 -13.91 -1.85
C CYS A 14 -46.09 -14.93 -1.48
N SER A 15 -45.41 -15.48 -2.48
CA SER A 15 -44.10 -16.15 -2.26
C SER A 15 -43.10 -15.05 -1.94
N GLN A 16 -42.69 -14.90 -0.67
CA GLN A 16 -41.48 -14.22 -0.33
C GLN A 16 -40.34 -15.06 -0.93
N GLU A 17 -39.73 -14.57 -2.00
CA GLU A 17 -38.41 -15.04 -2.41
C GLU A 17 -37.46 -14.80 -1.21
N ALA A 18 -36.91 -15.87 -0.69
CA ALA A 18 -35.83 -15.78 0.28
C ALA A 18 -34.67 -15.06 -0.41
N ILE A 19 -34.36 -13.84 0.03
CA ILE A 19 -33.13 -13.13 -0.36
C ILE A 19 -32.00 -14.03 0.15
N GLU A 20 -31.31 -14.73 -0.77
CA GLU A 20 -30.07 -15.41 -0.41
C GLU A 20 -29.12 -14.34 0.16
N PRO A 21 -28.46 -14.60 1.31
CA PRO A 21 -27.52 -13.64 1.86
C PRO A 21 -26.46 -13.37 0.80
N GLU A 22 -26.24 -12.11 0.49
CA GLU A 22 -25.19 -11.65 -0.41
C GLU A 22 -23.89 -12.29 0.07
N LYS A 23 -23.20 -13.02 -0.82
CA LYS A 23 -22.03 -13.79 -0.46
C LYS A 23 -20.95 -12.81 -0.01
N GLU A 24 -20.66 -12.79 1.27
CA GLU A 24 -19.59 -11.95 1.84
C GLU A 24 -18.28 -12.21 1.12
N ILE A 25 -17.75 -11.20 0.42
CA ILE A 25 -16.56 -11.33 -0.45
C ILE A 25 -15.24 -11.29 0.31
N ALA A 26 -15.26 -10.85 1.57
CA ALA A 26 -14.11 -10.83 2.46
C ALA A 26 -14.54 -11.11 3.90
N GLU A 27 -13.63 -11.63 4.72
CA GLU A 27 -13.85 -11.84 6.15
C GLU A 27 -12.90 -10.94 6.97
N LYS A 28 -13.39 -10.43 8.12
CA LYS A 28 -12.57 -9.65 9.05
C LYS A 28 -11.59 -10.56 9.77
N VAL A 29 -10.29 -10.26 9.69
CA VAL A 29 -9.21 -10.95 10.41
C VAL A 29 -8.89 -10.21 11.70
N ALA A 30 -8.79 -8.87 11.64
CA ALA A 30 -8.54 -8.02 12.78
C ALA A 30 -9.19 -6.66 12.57
N THR A 31 -9.58 -6.00 13.66
CA THR A 31 -10.26 -4.69 13.69
C THR A 31 -9.51 -3.72 14.58
N ASN A 32 -9.89 -2.45 14.54
CA ASN A 32 -9.33 -1.37 15.37
C ASN A 32 -7.83 -1.18 15.18
N LEU A 33 -7.34 -1.28 13.94
CA LEU A 33 -5.98 -0.91 13.58
C LEU A 33 -5.87 0.63 13.52
N ASP A 34 -4.69 1.18 13.85
CA ASP A 34 -4.51 2.63 14.00
C ASP A 34 -3.75 3.22 12.80
N ILE A 35 -4.48 3.58 11.75
CA ILE A 35 -3.95 4.09 10.47
C ILE A 35 -2.87 3.17 9.89
N PRO A 36 -3.21 1.90 9.60
CA PRO A 36 -2.24 0.90 9.15
C PRO A 36 -1.62 1.25 7.79
N TRP A 37 -0.38 0.78 7.54
CA TRP A 37 0.34 1.16 6.33
C TRP A 37 0.96 -0.01 5.54
N SER A 38 1.72 -0.92 6.15
CA SER A 38 2.34 -2.09 5.48
C SER A 38 1.97 -3.38 6.17
N ILE A 39 1.52 -4.38 5.41
CA ILE A 39 1.21 -5.74 5.88
C ILE A 39 2.42 -6.63 5.68
N ASN A 40 2.82 -7.36 6.73
CA ASN A 40 3.80 -8.44 6.68
C ASN A 40 3.26 -9.64 7.44
N GLN A 41 3.72 -10.84 7.10
CA GLN A 41 3.36 -12.06 7.81
C GLN A 41 4.58 -12.96 7.99
N GLN A 42 4.67 -13.60 9.15
CA GLN A 42 5.62 -14.66 9.43
C GLN A 42 4.94 -15.73 10.28
N ASP A 43 4.93 -16.99 9.80
CA ASP A 43 4.34 -18.15 10.50
C ASP A 43 2.87 -17.92 10.93
N GLY A 44 2.07 -17.29 10.08
CA GLY A 44 0.66 -16.99 10.35
C GLY A 44 0.42 -15.79 11.24
N ILE A 45 1.46 -15.13 11.78
CA ILE A 45 1.37 -13.91 12.56
C ILE A 45 1.55 -12.72 11.64
N PHE A 46 0.62 -11.77 11.67
CA PHE A 46 0.74 -10.53 10.92
C PHE A 46 1.46 -9.45 11.74
N TYR A 47 2.25 -8.66 11.05
CA TYR A 47 2.96 -7.49 11.54
C TYR A 47 2.63 -6.32 10.63
N ILE A 48 1.86 -5.35 11.12
CA ILE A 48 1.37 -4.23 10.32
C ILE A 48 1.89 -2.93 10.94
N SER A 49 2.63 -2.13 10.14
CA SER A 49 3.02 -0.80 10.61
C SER A 49 1.81 0.10 10.70
N GLU A 50 1.76 0.90 11.76
CA GLU A 50 0.73 1.90 12.00
C GLU A 50 1.36 3.28 12.05
N ARG A 51 0.77 4.23 11.31
CA ARG A 51 1.35 5.57 11.13
C ARG A 51 1.60 6.32 12.44
N VAL A 52 0.87 5.96 13.48
CA VAL A 52 0.99 6.55 14.82
C VAL A 52 2.29 6.17 15.55
N GLY A 53 3.04 5.17 15.06
CA GLY A 53 4.32 4.73 15.63
C GLY A 53 4.23 3.43 16.40
N THR A 54 3.33 2.56 16.01
CA THR A 54 3.16 1.21 16.54
C THR A 54 3.27 0.16 15.43
N ILE A 55 3.49 -1.09 15.82
CA ILE A 55 3.31 -2.25 14.96
C ILE A 55 2.16 -3.08 15.54
N ALA A 56 1.07 -3.21 14.79
CA ALA A 56 0.02 -4.14 15.14
C ALA A 56 0.51 -5.57 14.89
N VAL A 57 0.55 -6.38 15.95
CA VAL A 57 0.89 -7.81 15.90
C VAL A 57 -0.39 -8.59 16.09
N ILE A 58 -0.77 -9.39 15.07
CA ILE A 58 -2.01 -10.15 15.04
C ILE A 58 -1.66 -11.63 15.07
N ASP A 59 -1.96 -12.29 16.18
CA ASP A 59 -1.74 -13.72 16.41
C ASP A 59 -3.09 -14.39 16.68
N GLY A 60 -3.61 -15.08 15.68
CA GLY A 60 -4.98 -15.60 15.70
C GLY A 60 -6.00 -14.48 15.92
N ALA A 61 -6.77 -14.56 17.00
CA ALA A 61 -7.77 -13.54 17.37
C ALA A 61 -7.21 -12.40 18.25
N THR A 62 -5.92 -12.43 18.58
CA THR A 62 -5.30 -11.44 19.47
C THR A 62 -4.62 -10.34 18.66
N VAL A 63 -5.01 -9.09 18.87
CA VAL A 63 -4.35 -7.89 18.34
C VAL A 63 -3.59 -7.21 19.47
N THR A 64 -2.32 -6.86 19.21
CA THR A 64 -1.47 -6.13 20.17
C THR A 64 -0.76 -5.00 19.41
N HIS A 65 -0.89 -3.76 19.87
CA HIS A 65 -0.17 -2.61 19.31
C HIS A 65 1.14 -2.44 20.06
N GLU A 66 2.25 -2.80 19.41
CA GLU A 66 3.59 -2.76 20.01
C GLU A 66 4.26 -1.43 19.68
N GLU A 67 4.71 -0.71 20.71
CA GLU A 67 5.36 0.59 20.59
C GLU A 67 6.68 0.50 19.81
N VAL A 68 6.92 1.46 18.90
CA VAL A 68 8.20 1.64 18.21
C VAL A 68 8.99 2.77 18.86
N LEU A 69 10.13 2.43 19.44
CA LEU A 69 11.02 3.37 20.12
C LEU A 69 12.05 3.91 19.12
N LEU A 70 11.79 5.11 18.61
CA LEU A 70 12.60 5.81 17.63
C LEU A 70 13.53 6.82 18.29
N SER A 71 14.66 7.14 17.62
CA SER A 71 15.62 8.14 18.10
C SER A 71 15.10 9.58 17.98
N ASP A 72 14.22 9.84 17.03
CA ASP A 72 13.59 11.14 16.81
C ASP A 72 12.06 11.01 16.83
N LYS A 73 11.37 12.11 17.18
CA LYS A 73 9.91 12.14 17.25
C LYS A 73 9.31 12.09 15.84
N LEU A 74 8.33 11.22 15.64
CA LEU A 74 7.54 11.17 14.41
C LEU A 74 6.95 12.54 14.07
N SER A 75 7.02 12.88 12.78
CA SER A 75 6.35 14.08 12.27
C SER A 75 4.83 13.89 12.30
N SER A 76 4.13 14.99 12.60
CA SER A 76 2.68 15.08 12.55
C SER A 76 2.14 15.64 11.22
N ALA A 77 2.99 15.80 10.20
CA ALA A 77 2.58 16.24 8.88
C ALA A 77 1.53 15.28 8.27
N SER A 78 0.73 15.79 7.34
CA SER A 78 -0.50 15.16 6.84
C SER A 78 -0.35 13.69 6.39
N GLU A 79 0.77 13.34 5.73
CA GLU A 79 1.02 11.98 5.23
C GLU A 79 2.18 11.28 5.95
N ALA A 80 2.77 11.96 6.93
CA ALA A 80 3.91 11.50 7.70
C ALA A 80 3.55 10.41 8.72
N GLY A 81 4.56 9.83 9.36
CA GLY A 81 4.44 8.83 10.41
C GLY A 81 5.36 7.64 10.16
N LEU A 82 5.07 6.51 10.79
CA LEU A 82 5.69 5.23 10.50
C LEU A 82 4.98 4.63 9.27
N LEU A 83 5.70 4.53 8.15
CA LEU A 83 5.15 4.15 6.85
C LEU A 83 5.54 2.71 6.50
N GLY A 84 6.50 2.55 5.60
CA GLY A 84 6.99 1.24 5.16
C GLY A 84 7.59 0.41 6.29
N PHE A 85 7.30 -0.87 6.22
CA PHE A 85 7.83 -1.85 7.15
C PHE A 85 7.95 -3.18 6.42
N VAL A 86 9.11 -3.83 6.51
CA VAL A 86 9.33 -5.14 5.91
C VAL A 86 10.21 -6.00 6.83
N LEU A 87 9.76 -7.21 7.14
CA LEU A 87 10.51 -8.17 7.92
C LEU A 87 11.78 -8.57 7.16
N LYS A 88 12.93 -8.66 7.84
CA LYS A 88 14.14 -9.18 7.21
C LYS A 88 14.00 -10.68 6.91
N PRO A 89 14.68 -11.23 5.89
CA PRO A 89 14.58 -12.65 5.54
C PRO A 89 14.90 -13.62 6.69
N ASP A 90 15.75 -13.17 7.62
CA ASP A 90 16.19 -13.90 8.81
C ASP A 90 15.40 -13.51 10.08
N PHE A 91 14.22 -12.93 9.93
CA PHE A 91 13.39 -12.42 11.03
C PHE A 91 13.11 -13.45 12.13
N GLN A 92 12.94 -14.72 11.76
CA GLN A 92 12.72 -15.77 12.75
C GLN A 92 13.84 -15.87 13.79
N GLU A 93 15.08 -15.58 13.38
CA GLU A 93 16.28 -15.64 14.24
C GLU A 93 16.60 -14.29 14.87
N THR A 94 16.61 -13.22 14.04
CA THR A 94 17.10 -11.90 14.43
C THR A 94 16.05 -11.03 15.11
N LYS A 95 14.77 -11.25 14.78
CA LYS A 95 13.62 -10.39 15.12
C LYS A 95 13.77 -8.97 14.58
N GLU A 96 14.44 -8.83 13.42
CA GLU A 96 14.73 -7.54 12.79
C GLU A 96 13.83 -7.29 11.58
N ALA A 97 13.50 -6.01 11.38
CA ALA A 97 12.76 -5.51 10.23
C ALA A 97 13.37 -4.19 9.75
N PHE A 98 13.18 -3.86 8.48
CA PHE A 98 13.42 -2.51 8.00
C PHE A 98 12.16 -1.67 8.19
N ALA A 99 12.34 -0.39 8.49
CA ALA A 99 11.25 0.58 8.60
C ALA A 99 11.61 1.91 7.94
N TYR A 100 10.58 2.57 7.40
CA TYR A 100 10.64 3.91 6.85
C TYR A 100 9.72 4.81 7.66
N TYR A 101 10.23 5.94 8.14
CA TYR A 101 9.41 6.89 8.88
C TYR A 101 9.80 8.35 8.60
N THR A 102 8.86 9.23 8.88
CA THR A 102 9.06 10.68 8.81
C THR A 102 9.21 11.25 10.21
N TYR A 103 10.21 12.11 10.43
CA TYR A 103 10.48 12.76 11.71
C TYR A 103 10.75 14.25 11.54
N ASP A 104 10.58 15.01 12.64
CA ASP A 104 10.85 16.45 12.67
C ASP A 104 12.14 16.74 13.43
N LEU A 105 13.00 17.57 12.84
CA LEU A 105 14.24 18.04 13.44
C LEU A 105 14.45 19.51 13.17
N ASN A 106 14.56 20.33 14.21
CA ASN A 106 14.79 21.80 14.10
C ASN A 106 13.79 22.54 13.21
N GLY A 107 12.54 22.09 13.16
CA GLY A 107 11.46 22.71 12.36
C GLY A 107 11.42 22.31 10.89
N GLU A 108 12.23 21.34 10.49
CA GLU A 108 12.18 20.71 9.17
C GLU A 108 11.81 19.22 9.32
N SER A 109 11.13 18.67 8.29
CA SER A 109 10.74 17.27 8.25
C SER A 109 11.70 16.47 7.36
N PHE A 110 12.00 15.25 7.78
CA PHE A 110 12.88 14.34 7.08
C PHE A 110 12.31 12.92 7.08
N ASN A 111 12.59 12.19 6.01
CA ASN A 111 12.38 10.75 5.97
C ASN A 111 13.67 10.00 6.32
N ARG A 112 13.50 8.80 6.90
CA ARG A 112 14.61 7.94 7.35
C ARG A 112 14.28 6.47 7.12
N VAL A 113 15.31 5.67 6.80
CA VAL A 113 15.24 4.21 6.74
C VAL A 113 16.11 3.62 7.83
N VAL A 114 15.56 2.70 8.61
CA VAL A 114 16.24 2.10 9.78
C VAL A 114 16.06 0.59 9.83
N THR A 115 16.89 -0.09 10.63
CA THR A 115 16.56 -1.41 11.19
C THR A 115 15.87 -1.23 12.55
N LEU A 116 14.74 -1.87 12.70
CA LEU A 116 14.07 -2.09 14.00
C LEU A 116 14.33 -3.52 14.47
N LYS A 117 14.43 -3.71 15.79
CA LYS A 117 14.52 -5.02 16.45
C LYS A 117 13.42 -5.18 17.47
N ARG A 118 12.68 -6.28 17.40
CA ARG A 118 11.61 -6.61 18.33
C ARG A 118 12.17 -7.29 19.58
N GLU A 119 12.00 -6.66 20.75
CA GLU A 119 12.36 -7.21 22.05
C GLU A 119 11.28 -6.88 23.09
N ASN A 120 10.83 -7.86 23.85
CA ASN A 120 9.82 -7.69 24.93
C ASN A 120 8.53 -6.98 24.47
N LYS A 121 8.02 -7.31 23.30
CA LYS A 121 6.83 -6.69 22.68
C LYS A 121 6.98 -5.17 22.42
N LYS A 122 8.19 -4.73 22.15
CA LYS A 122 8.53 -3.38 21.68
C LYS A 122 9.50 -3.49 20.52
N TRP A 123 9.53 -2.45 19.70
CA TRP A 123 10.45 -2.35 18.56
C TRP A 123 11.45 -1.23 18.84
N HIS A 124 12.73 -1.54 18.76
CA HIS A 124 13.82 -0.61 19.05
C HIS A 124 14.57 -0.26 17.76
N GLU A 125 14.80 1.02 17.53
CA GLU A 125 15.68 1.49 16.45
C GLU A 125 17.12 1.09 16.75
N MET A 126 17.73 0.33 15.83
CA MET A 126 19.09 -0.23 15.99
C MET A 126 20.10 0.44 15.09
N GLN A 127 19.76 0.63 13.82
CA GLN A 127 20.69 1.13 12.80
C GLN A 127 19.95 2.05 11.84
N ILE A 128 20.56 3.19 11.54
CA ILE A 128 20.11 4.12 10.50
C ILE A 128 20.84 3.77 9.21
N HIS A 129 20.09 3.55 8.12
CA HIS A 129 20.60 3.23 6.79
C HIS A 129 20.59 4.42 5.85
N ILE A 130 19.48 5.17 5.82
CA ILE A 130 19.35 6.45 5.12
C ILE A 130 18.83 7.46 6.13
N ASP A 131 19.40 8.65 6.14
CA ASP A 131 19.00 9.72 7.04
C ASP A 131 18.82 11.05 6.30
N LYS A 132 18.02 11.92 6.87
CA LYS A 132 17.84 13.31 6.42
C LYS A 132 17.43 13.43 4.96
N ILE A 133 16.61 12.51 4.47
CA ILE A 133 15.93 12.73 3.20
C ILE A 133 14.92 13.85 3.42
N LYS A 134 15.25 15.06 2.94
CA LYS A 134 14.39 16.22 3.15
C LYS A 134 13.02 15.99 2.55
N THR A 135 11.95 16.29 3.31
CA THR A 135 10.58 16.09 2.86
C THR A 135 9.68 17.24 3.24
N GLY A 136 8.47 17.25 2.74
CA GLY A 136 7.43 18.22 3.04
C GLY A 136 6.24 17.58 3.76
N ASN A 137 5.05 18.11 3.53
CA ASN A 137 3.81 17.61 4.13
C ASN A 137 3.20 16.40 3.40
N ILE A 138 3.62 16.13 2.16
CA ILE A 138 3.04 15.16 1.23
C ILE A 138 4.13 14.46 0.42
N HIS A 139 3.73 13.37 -0.25
CA HIS A 139 4.54 12.62 -1.20
C HIS A 139 5.81 12.03 -0.59
N HIS A 140 5.67 11.30 0.49
CA HIS A 140 6.80 10.67 1.16
C HIS A 140 7.31 9.41 0.43
N GLY A 141 6.49 8.79 -0.45
CA GLY A 141 6.73 7.44 -0.93
C GLY A 141 6.64 6.45 0.23
N GLY A 142 7.75 5.81 0.57
CA GLY A 142 7.91 5.08 1.82
C GLY A 142 7.67 3.58 1.73
N ARG A 143 7.40 3.01 0.53
CA ARG A 143 7.30 1.55 0.39
C ARG A 143 8.68 0.91 0.51
N LEU A 144 8.74 -0.16 1.29
CA LEU A 144 9.91 -1.01 1.47
C LEU A 144 9.57 -2.42 0.99
N GLU A 145 10.45 -3.00 0.16
CA GLU A 145 10.32 -4.39 -0.27
C GLU A 145 11.69 -5.05 -0.42
N ILE A 146 11.78 -6.35 -0.12
CA ILE A 146 12.95 -7.17 -0.38
C ILE A 146 12.78 -7.82 -1.75
N GLY A 147 13.68 -7.52 -2.67
CA GLY A 147 13.66 -8.11 -4.01
C GLY A 147 14.10 -9.58 -4.03
N PRO A 148 13.87 -10.28 -5.15
CA PRO A 148 14.34 -11.66 -5.33
C PRO A 148 15.87 -11.79 -5.32
N ASP A 149 16.59 -10.68 -5.46
CA ASP A 149 18.03 -10.56 -5.30
C ASP A 149 18.47 -10.43 -3.82
N GLY A 150 17.53 -10.46 -2.88
CA GLY A 150 17.75 -10.31 -1.44
C GLY A 150 18.04 -8.88 -0.99
N LYS A 151 17.93 -7.89 -1.88
CA LYS A 151 18.23 -6.48 -1.58
C LYS A 151 16.98 -5.71 -1.20
N LEU A 152 17.18 -4.71 -0.33
CA LEU A 152 16.11 -3.78 0.04
C LEU A 152 15.93 -2.72 -1.05
N TYR A 153 14.68 -2.55 -1.51
CA TYR A 153 14.23 -1.47 -2.38
C TYR A 153 13.35 -0.51 -1.57
N VAL A 154 13.54 0.78 -1.82
CA VAL A 154 12.87 1.86 -1.10
C VAL A 154 12.31 2.86 -2.10
N THR A 155 11.03 3.17 -2.01
CA THR A 155 10.43 4.25 -2.79
C THR A 155 10.50 5.56 -2.00
N ILE A 156 10.86 6.65 -2.67
CA ILE A 156 10.96 7.98 -2.08
C ILE A 156 10.22 8.96 -2.98
N GLY A 157 9.20 9.62 -2.46
CA GLY A 157 8.42 10.60 -3.20
C GLY A 157 9.16 11.90 -3.47
N ASP A 158 8.59 12.77 -4.29
CA ASP A 158 9.16 14.06 -4.70
C ASP A 158 9.15 15.12 -3.57
N ALA A 159 8.56 14.81 -2.40
CA ALA A 159 8.39 15.73 -1.27
C ALA A 159 7.51 16.96 -1.58
N GLY A 160 6.68 16.88 -2.63
CA GLY A 160 5.84 17.98 -3.10
C GLY A 160 6.57 18.99 -3.99
N ASP A 161 7.83 18.74 -4.35
CA ASP A 161 8.59 19.52 -5.34
C ASP A 161 8.91 18.65 -6.57
N PRO A 162 8.21 18.85 -7.70
CA PRO A 162 8.40 18.05 -8.91
C PRO A 162 9.82 18.09 -9.48
N ASN A 163 10.60 19.14 -9.20
CA ASN A 163 11.97 19.25 -9.68
C ASN A 163 12.88 18.16 -9.10
N ASN A 164 12.59 17.70 -7.88
CA ASN A 164 13.34 16.64 -7.23
C ASN A 164 13.39 15.35 -8.05
N SER A 165 12.31 15.04 -8.80
CA SER A 165 12.20 13.78 -9.56
C SER A 165 13.22 13.65 -10.67
N GLN A 166 13.68 14.80 -11.22
CA GLN A 166 14.69 14.86 -12.29
C GLN A 166 16.08 15.31 -11.80
N ASP A 167 16.22 15.63 -10.51
CA ASP A 167 17.52 16.01 -9.90
C ASP A 167 18.31 14.76 -9.51
N ASP A 168 19.38 14.47 -10.22
CA ASP A 168 20.26 13.31 -9.96
C ASP A 168 21.03 13.40 -8.62
N THR A 169 21.05 14.58 -7.98
CA THR A 169 21.67 14.77 -6.66
C THR A 169 20.71 14.54 -5.50
N SER A 170 19.40 14.45 -5.78
CA SER A 170 18.33 14.21 -4.81
C SER A 170 17.93 12.74 -4.77
N MET A 171 17.63 12.20 -3.59
CA MET A 171 16.98 10.90 -3.44
C MET A 171 15.46 11.00 -3.59
N ASN A 172 14.88 12.20 -3.59
CA ASN A 172 13.43 12.40 -3.76
C ASN A 172 12.99 12.14 -5.20
N GLY A 173 11.80 11.55 -5.38
CA GLY A 173 11.27 11.15 -6.68
C GLY A 173 12.04 9.97 -7.30
N LYS A 174 12.50 9.03 -6.46
CA LYS A 174 13.35 7.91 -6.84
C LYS A 174 12.89 6.59 -6.24
N ILE A 175 13.26 5.49 -6.89
CA ILE A 175 13.40 4.20 -6.23
C ILE A 175 14.90 4.00 -5.99
N VAL A 176 15.28 3.66 -4.75
CA VAL A 176 16.66 3.37 -4.39
C VAL A 176 16.80 1.93 -3.92
N ARG A 177 18.00 1.34 -4.13
CA ARG A 177 18.28 -0.04 -3.74
C ARG A 177 19.51 -0.09 -2.84
N MET A 178 19.45 -0.92 -1.80
CA MET A 178 20.59 -1.19 -0.94
C MET A 178 21.58 -2.13 -1.63
N GLU A 179 22.84 -1.74 -1.66
CA GLU A 179 23.95 -2.53 -2.20
C GLU A 179 24.55 -3.44 -1.13
N ASP A 180 25.41 -4.41 -1.51
CA ASP A 180 26.01 -5.39 -0.60
C ASP A 180 26.87 -4.77 0.52
N ASN A 181 27.39 -3.57 0.31
CA ASN A 181 28.13 -2.81 1.30
C ASN A 181 27.25 -1.94 2.23
N GLY A 182 25.93 -2.06 2.13
CA GLY A 182 24.95 -1.28 2.90
C GLY A 182 24.70 0.14 2.39
N SER A 183 25.39 0.60 1.33
CA SER A 183 25.08 1.90 0.71
C SER A 183 23.84 1.80 -0.18
N PHE A 184 23.18 2.93 -0.41
CA PHE A 184 22.04 2.99 -1.32
C PHE A 184 22.43 3.64 -2.64
N LYS A 185 21.88 3.13 -3.74
CA LYS A 185 22.00 3.71 -5.07
C LYS A 185 20.62 3.95 -5.68
N ILE A 186 20.54 5.00 -6.47
CA ILE A 186 19.36 5.26 -7.30
C ILE A 186 19.20 4.10 -8.27
N PHE A 187 18.04 3.45 -8.22
CA PHE A 187 17.65 2.35 -9.11
C PHE A 187 16.87 2.88 -10.32
N SER A 188 15.91 3.79 -10.10
CA SER A 188 15.15 4.50 -11.13
C SER A 188 14.83 5.92 -10.70
N THR A 189 14.50 6.78 -11.66
CA THR A 189 14.24 8.22 -11.48
C THR A 189 12.92 8.63 -12.11
N GLY A 190 12.48 9.87 -11.87
CA GLY A 190 11.29 10.42 -12.52
C GLY A 190 9.97 9.93 -11.93
N HIS A 191 9.94 9.68 -10.62
CA HIS A 191 8.76 9.29 -9.88
C HIS A 191 8.17 10.48 -9.11
N ARG A 192 6.83 10.47 -8.94
CA ARG A 192 6.13 11.48 -8.15
C ARG A 192 5.93 11.02 -6.70
N ASN A 193 5.09 10.03 -6.48
CA ASN A 193 4.78 9.49 -5.16
C ASN A 193 4.56 7.97 -5.23
N PRO A 194 5.63 7.20 -5.44
CA PRO A 194 5.57 5.75 -5.55
C PRO A 194 5.27 5.13 -4.18
N GLN A 195 4.19 4.33 -4.06
CA GLN A 195 3.74 3.73 -2.80
C GLN A 195 3.54 2.20 -2.89
N GLY A 196 3.71 1.61 -4.07
CA GLY A 196 3.60 0.17 -4.27
C GLY A 196 4.83 -0.40 -4.95
N LEU A 197 5.31 -1.56 -4.50
CA LEU A 197 6.33 -2.38 -5.16
C LEU A 197 5.91 -3.83 -5.09
N ALA A 198 6.05 -4.57 -6.18
CA ALA A 198 5.85 -6.02 -6.21
C ALA A 198 6.66 -6.66 -7.32
N TRP A 199 7.14 -7.89 -7.10
CA TRP A 199 7.76 -8.69 -8.11
C TRP A 199 6.80 -9.74 -8.68
N HIS A 200 6.76 -9.81 -10.01
CA HIS A 200 6.18 -10.95 -10.69
C HIS A 200 7.13 -12.16 -10.57
N GLU A 201 6.60 -13.39 -10.67
CA GLU A 201 7.37 -14.63 -10.56
C GLU A 201 8.56 -14.74 -11.52
N ASN A 202 8.50 -14.05 -12.68
CA ASN A 202 9.59 -13.98 -13.65
C ASN A 202 10.71 -12.97 -13.28
N GLY A 203 10.62 -12.32 -12.11
CA GLY A 203 11.58 -11.35 -11.62
C GLY A 203 11.34 -9.91 -12.09
N THR A 204 10.27 -9.63 -12.84
CA THR A 204 9.92 -8.26 -13.24
C THR A 204 9.40 -7.47 -12.04
N LEU A 205 9.96 -6.28 -11.81
CA LEU A 205 9.53 -5.36 -10.76
C LEU A 205 8.42 -4.45 -11.28
N PHE A 206 7.32 -4.39 -10.54
CA PHE A 206 6.21 -3.47 -10.76
C PHE A 206 6.16 -2.43 -9.65
N GLU A 207 5.74 -1.26 -10.02
CA GLU A 207 5.56 -0.14 -9.12
C GLU A 207 4.20 0.52 -9.37
N ALA A 208 3.61 1.11 -8.30
CA ALA A 208 2.40 1.89 -8.39
C ALA A 208 2.59 3.27 -7.77
N GLU A 209 2.23 4.33 -8.51
CA GLU A 209 2.38 5.70 -8.06
C GLU A 209 1.17 6.61 -8.36
N HIS A 210 1.04 7.63 -7.53
CA HIS A 210 0.01 8.64 -7.68
C HIS A 210 0.38 9.65 -8.77
N GLY A 211 -0.53 9.87 -9.72
CA GLY A 211 -0.48 11.02 -10.60
C GLY A 211 -0.85 12.33 -9.89
N GLN A 212 -0.80 13.46 -10.60
CA GLN A 212 -1.02 14.77 -9.97
C GLN A 212 -2.47 14.98 -9.52
N SER A 213 -3.43 14.70 -10.37
CA SER A 213 -4.88 14.82 -10.07
C SER A 213 -5.65 13.58 -10.54
N ALA A 214 -5.11 12.91 -11.49
CA ALA A 214 -5.49 11.69 -12.18
C ALA A 214 -4.21 11.11 -12.77
N ASN A 215 -4.28 10.23 -13.77
CA ASN A 215 -3.12 9.61 -14.39
C ASN A 215 -2.24 8.84 -13.38
N ASP A 216 -2.89 8.20 -12.40
CA ASP A 216 -2.18 7.25 -11.54
C ASP A 216 -1.61 6.12 -12.40
N GLU A 217 -0.46 5.57 -12.04
CA GLU A 217 0.35 4.73 -12.90
C GLU A 217 0.71 3.40 -12.29
N ILE A 218 0.78 2.37 -13.14
CA ILE A 218 1.47 1.12 -12.85
C ILE A 218 2.62 1.01 -13.85
N ASN A 219 3.82 0.91 -13.32
CA ASN A 219 5.06 0.91 -14.05
C ASN A 219 5.79 -0.44 -13.98
N ILE A 220 6.48 -0.84 -15.05
CA ILE A 220 7.52 -1.88 -15.02
C ILE A 220 8.85 -1.18 -14.77
N ILE A 221 9.50 -1.49 -13.66
CA ILE A 221 10.70 -0.80 -13.22
C ILE A 221 11.97 -1.51 -13.67
N GLU A 222 12.83 -0.77 -14.37
CA GLU A 222 14.15 -1.21 -14.81
C GLU A 222 15.25 -0.30 -14.26
N GLN A 223 16.38 -0.90 -13.95
CA GLN A 223 17.54 -0.15 -13.43
C GLN A 223 18.02 0.91 -14.44
N GLY A 224 18.24 2.14 -13.95
CA GLY A 224 18.77 3.26 -14.72
C GLY A 224 17.75 3.94 -15.63
N LYS A 225 16.46 3.56 -15.56
CA LYS A 225 15.41 4.21 -16.36
C LYS A 225 14.82 5.41 -15.64
N ASN A 226 14.25 6.32 -16.47
CA ASN A 226 13.55 7.53 -16.03
C ASN A 226 12.07 7.43 -16.45
N TYR A 227 11.15 7.53 -15.46
CA TYR A 227 9.71 7.38 -15.63
C TYR A 227 8.99 8.70 -15.92
N GLY A 228 9.74 9.77 -16.07
CA GLY A 228 9.36 10.97 -16.78
C GLY A 228 8.71 12.07 -15.95
N TYR A 229 8.19 11.80 -14.76
CA TYR A 229 7.57 12.85 -13.95
C TYR A 229 8.58 13.98 -13.60
N PRO A 230 8.22 15.27 -13.74
CA PRO A 230 6.94 15.83 -14.19
C PRO A 230 6.91 16.17 -15.71
N ILE A 231 7.82 15.63 -16.50
CA ILE A 231 8.00 15.97 -17.93
C ILE A 231 6.96 15.27 -18.81
N ILE A 232 6.55 14.05 -18.40
CA ILE A 232 5.41 13.30 -18.95
C ILE A 232 4.58 12.76 -17.79
N GLU A 233 3.29 12.54 -18.02
CA GLU A 233 2.34 11.92 -17.09
C GLU A 233 1.38 10.98 -17.85
N GLY A 234 1.00 9.87 -17.23
CA GLY A 234 0.03 8.93 -17.79
C GLY A 234 0.45 8.37 -19.16
N ASN A 235 -0.37 8.54 -20.17
CA ASN A 235 -0.13 8.02 -21.52
C ASN A 235 0.75 8.93 -22.41
N GLU A 236 1.32 9.99 -21.86
CA GLU A 236 2.22 10.84 -22.63
C GLU A 236 3.52 10.11 -22.96
N THR A 237 4.08 10.40 -24.13
CA THR A 237 5.33 9.79 -24.61
C THR A 237 6.36 10.84 -24.96
N LYS A 238 7.60 10.60 -24.57
CA LYS A 238 8.74 11.43 -24.94
C LYS A 238 10.02 10.59 -24.96
N ASP A 239 10.87 10.83 -25.95
CA ASP A 239 12.14 10.11 -26.08
C ASP A 239 12.99 10.21 -24.81
N GLY A 240 13.49 9.07 -24.35
CA GLY A 240 14.32 8.97 -23.15
C GLY A 240 13.53 8.68 -21.85
N TYR A 241 12.20 8.65 -21.91
CA TYR A 241 11.34 8.34 -20.76
C TYR A 241 10.55 7.07 -20.97
N VAL A 242 10.28 6.33 -19.89
CA VAL A 242 9.45 5.13 -19.90
C VAL A 242 8.02 5.52 -19.59
N THR A 243 7.08 4.97 -20.36
CA THR A 243 5.64 5.15 -20.13
C THR A 243 5.09 4.03 -19.26
N PRO A 244 4.06 4.29 -18.44
CA PRO A 244 3.39 3.26 -17.65
C PRO A 244 2.71 2.21 -18.53
N ILE A 245 2.53 1.00 -17.98
CA ILE A 245 1.79 -0.07 -18.66
C ILE A 245 0.28 0.03 -18.45
N ILE A 246 -0.15 0.61 -17.34
CA ILE A 246 -1.56 0.86 -17.03
C ILE A 246 -1.66 2.24 -16.37
N THR A 247 -2.66 3.02 -16.76
CA THR A 247 -2.96 4.30 -16.09
C THR A 247 -4.44 4.40 -15.73
N SER A 248 -4.76 5.25 -14.73
CA SER A 248 -6.13 5.60 -14.42
C SER A 248 -6.78 6.50 -15.48
N GLY A 249 -5.96 7.05 -16.39
CA GLY A 249 -6.39 8.07 -17.35
C GLY A 249 -6.63 9.44 -16.73
N SER A 250 -6.98 10.42 -17.57
CA SER A 250 -7.07 11.84 -17.17
C SER A 250 -8.31 12.22 -16.37
N SER A 251 -9.27 11.31 -16.19
CA SER A 251 -10.56 11.61 -15.55
C SER A 251 -10.82 10.84 -14.26
N GLU A 252 -9.98 9.85 -13.92
CA GLU A 252 -10.12 9.02 -12.73
C GLU A 252 -8.86 9.09 -11.88
N THR A 253 -9.01 8.96 -10.57
CA THR A 253 -7.90 8.77 -9.64
C THR A 253 -8.14 7.58 -8.75
N TRP A 254 -7.15 6.70 -8.67
CA TRP A 254 -7.14 5.54 -7.76
C TRP A 254 -6.42 5.86 -6.46
N ALA A 255 -5.41 6.74 -6.53
CA ALA A 255 -4.39 6.93 -5.51
C ALA A 255 -3.86 5.56 -5.05
N PRO A 256 -3.13 4.83 -5.94
CA PRO A 256 -2.68 3.48 -5.66
C PRO A 256 -1.62 3.47 -4.56
N SER A 257 -1.66 2.45 -3.70
CA SER A 257 -0.70 2.29 -2.62
C SER A 257 -0.08 0.90 -2.68
N GLY A 258 -0.20 0.05 -1.66
CA GLY A 258 0.40 -1.28 -1.73
C GLY A 258 -0.10 -2.11 -2.89
N ILE A 259 0.79 -2.91 -3.46
CA ILE A 259 0.49 -3.84 -4.56
C ILE A 259 1.08 -5.22 -4.27
N THR A 260 0.45 -6.26 -4.77
CA THR A 260 0.98 -7.63 -4.67
C THR A 260 0.52 -8.49 -5.85
N PHE A 261 1.33 -9.48 -6.22
CA PHE A 261 0.87 -10.53 -7.13
C PHE A 261 0.21 -11.66 -6.37
N HIS A 262 -0.92 -12.13 -6.87
CA HIS A 262 -1.59 -13.33 -6.39
C HIS A 262 -2.21 -14.08 -7.58
N LYS A 263 -1.87 -15.37 -7.73
CA LYS A 263 -2.38 -16.24 -8.80
C LYS A 263 -2.31 -15.61 -10.19
N GLY A 264 -1.16 -14.99 -10.53
CA GLY A 264 -0.90 -14.41 -11.86
C GLY A 264 -1.58 -13.06 -12.14
N LYS A 265 -2.26 -12.43 -11.16
CA LYS A 265 -2.85 -11.10 -11.28
C LYS A 265 -2.17 -10.12 -10.32
N LEU A 266 -2.12 -8.86 -10.72
CA LEU A 266 -1.66 -7.78 -9.85
C LEU A 266 -2.87 -7.20 -9.10
N TYR A 267 -2.80 -7.22 -7.78
CA TYR A 267 -3.77 -6.58 -6.90
C TYR A 267 -3.21 -5.25 -6.42
N VAL A 268 -4.03 -4.21 -6.49
CA VAL A 268 -3.64 -2.83 -6.20
C VAL A 268 -4.60 -2.23 -5.18
N ALA A 269 -4.08 -1.86 -4.02
CA ALA A 269 -4.82 -1.09 -3.03
C ALA A 269 -5.05 0.33 -3.54
N SER A 270 -6.27 0.83 -3.48
CA SER A 270 -6.65 2.14 -4.01
C SER A 270 -7.32 2.98 -2.93
N LEU A 271 -6.65 4.07 -2.54
CA LEU A 271 -7.12 4.95 -1.46
C LEU A 271 -8.29 5.82 -1.90
N ARG A 272 -8.17 6.53 -3.02
CA ARG A 272 -9.25 7.38 -3.56
C ARG A 272 -10.20 6.58 -4.45
N GLY A 273 -9.73 5.49 -5.03
CA GLY A 273 -10.57 4.55 -5.76
C GLY A 273 -11.43 3.66 -4.86
N GLU A 274 -11.20 3.68 -3.53
CA GLU A 274 -11.95 2.92 -2.50
C GLU A 274 -12.16 1.45 -2.89
N ALA A 275 -11.11 0.81 -3.37
CA ALA A 275 -11.17 -0.54 -3.92
C ALA A 275 -9.85 -1.29 -3.79
N VAL A 276 -9.92 -2.61 -3.87
CA VAL A 276 -8.82 -3.45 -4.36
C VAL A 276 -9.05 -3.65 -5.86
N LYS A 277 -8.16 -3.12 -6.69
CA LYS A 277 -8.23 -3.29 -8.16
C LYS A 277 -7.46 -4.54 -8.55
N VAL A 278 -8.05 -5.36 -9.41
CA VAL A 278 -7.43 -6.57 -9.99
C VAL A 278 -7.03 -6.26 -11.40
N MET A 279 -5.74 -6.38 -11.71
CA MET A 279 -5.19 -5.97 -12.99
C MET A 279 -4.50 -7.15 -13.68
N ASN A 280 -4.66 -7.19 -14.99
CA ASN A 280 -3.93 -8.09 -15.86
C ASN A 280 -2.81 -7.31 -16.54
N VAL A 281 -1.57 -7.56 -16.11
CA VAL A 281 -0.38 -6.84 -16.58
C VAL A 281 0.02 -7.19 -18.02
N GLU A 282 -0.42 -8.35 -18.55
CA GLU A 282 -0.16 -8.74 -19.94
C GLU A 282 -1.04 -7.98 -20.92
N THR A 283 -2.31 -7.75 -20.55
CA THR A 283 -3.27 -7.03 -21.40
C THR A 283 -3.35 -5.54 -21.10
N GLY A 284 -2.77 -5.07 -19.98
CA GLY A 284 -2.84 -3.68 -19.53
C GLY A 284 -4.22 -3.24 -19.05
N ASN A 285 -5.07 -4.18 -18.59
CA ASN A 285 -6.45 -3.89 -18.22
C ASN A 285 -6.72 -4.05 -16.73
N VAL A 286 -7.58 -3.18 -16.19
CA VAL A 286 -8.28 -3.40 -14.91
C VAL A 286 -9.43 -4.36 -15.17
N GLU A 287 -9.37 -5.57 -14.61
CA GLU A 287 -10.39 -6.61 -14.82
C GLU A 287 -11.53 -6.53 -13.81
N GLN A 288 -11.23 -6.09 -12.58
CA GLN A 288 -12.20 -6.02 -11.48
C GLN A 288 -11.84 -4.90 -10.49
N SER A 289 -12.85 -4.34 -9.86
CA SER A 289 -12.71 -3.48 -8.67
C SER A 289 -13.55 -4.07 -7.55
N ILE A 290 -12.90 -4.46 -6.46
CA ILE A 290 -13.51 -5.00 -5.25
C ILE A 290 -13.74 -3.82 -4.32
N THR A 291 -15.00 -3.44 -4.10
CA THR A 291 -15.41 -2.22 -3.40
C THR A 291 -16.22 -2.52 -2.16
N GLY A 292 -16.62 -1.46 -1.42
CA GLY A 292 -17.47 -1.58 -0.23
C GLY A 292 -16.70 -1.57 1.09
N PHE A 293 -15.38 -1.32 1.04
CA PHE A 293 -14.49 -1.30 2.21
C PHE A 293 -13.93 0.11 2.51
N GLY A 294 -14.30 1.11 1.70
CA GLY A 294 -13.70 2.44 1.75
C GLY A 294 -12.27 2.43 1.23
N ARG A 295 -11.42 3.26 1.82
CA ARG A 295 -10.03 3.45 1.43
C ARG A 295 -9.20 2.21 1.76
N VAL A 296 -8.50 1.66 0.76
CA VAL A 296 -7.61 0.51 0.93
C VAL A 296 -6.16 0.97 0.84
N ARG A 297 -5.35 0.61 1.84
CA ARG A 297 -3.95 1.06 1.96
C ARG A 297 -2.96 0.04 1.43
N ASP A 298 -3.14 -1.22 1.75
CA ASP A 298 -2.19 -2.26 1.38
C ASP A 298 -2.87 -3.57 1.06
N VAL A 299 -2.24 -4.36 0.22
CA VAL A 299 -2.63 -5.71 -0.16
C VAL A 299 -1.45 -6.65 0.02
N PHE A 300 -1.71 -7.85 0.51
CA PHE A 300 -0.68 -8.84 0.80
C PHE A 300 -1.14 -10.23 0.40
N SER A 301 -0.27 -11.01 -0.22
CA SER A 301 -0.49 -12.42 -0.54
C SER A 301 0.48 -13.30 0.24
N ASP A 302 -0.03 -14.31 0.93
CA ASP A 302 0.78 -15.38 1.53
C ASP A 302 1.04 -16.56 0.55
N GLY A 303 0.62 -16.40 -0.72
CA GLY A 303 0.67 -17.42 -1.77
C GLY A 303 -0.62 -18.23 -1.88
N GLU A 304 -1.36 -18.41 -0.80
CA GLU A 304 -2.63 -19.16 -0.78
C GLU A 304 -3.84 -18.23 -0.72
N ALA A 305 -3.78 -17.21 0.10
CA ALA A 305 -4.82 -16.22 0.35
C ALA A 305 -4.34 -14.79 0.08
N LEU A 306 -5.29 -13.92 -0.18
CA LEU A 306 -5.07 -12.49 -0.33
C LEU A 306 -5.67 -11.74 0.88
N TYR A 307 -4.91 -10.82 1.41
CA TYR A 307 -5.30 -9.94 2.50
C TYR A 307 -5.22 -8.49 2.06
N PHE A 308 -6.01 -7.62 2.69
CA PHE A 308 -5.91 -6.18 2.50
C PHE A 308 -6.30 -5.45 3.78
N VAL A 309 -5.78 -4.24 3.92
CA VAL A 309 -6.06 -3.39 5.07
C VAL A 309 -6.71 -2.08 4.64
N THR A 310 -7.74 -1.66 5.36
CA THR A 310 -8.39 -0.36 5.15
C THR A 310 -7.55 0.79 5.74
N ASN A 311 -7.91 2.02 5.39
CA ASN A 311 -7.27 3.24 5.90
C ASN A 311 -8.31 4.36 5.97
N ASN A 312 -9.43 4.08 6.63
CA ASN A 312 -10.57 4.98 6.74
C ASN A 312 -10.39 6.02 7.85
N THR A 313 -9.49 5.72 8.83
CA THR A 313 -9.23 6.59 9.99
C THR A 313 -8.14 7.62 9.74
N ASP A 314 -7.57 7.73 8.52
CA ASP A 314 -6.48 8.66 8.16
C ASP A 314 -6.91 10.15 8.06
N GLY A 315 -8.16 10.46 8.40
CA GLY A 315 -8.75 11.81 8.29
C GLY A 315 -9.32 12.16 6.91
N ARG A 316 -9.26 11.23 5.95
CA ARG A 316 -9.76 11.39 4.57
C ARG A 316 -10.84 10.39 4.19
N GLY A 317 -11.05 9.38 5.04
CA GLY A 317 -12.08 8.33 4.87
C GLY A 317 -13.33 8.60 5.70
N ASN A 318 -14.25 7.63 5.63
CA ASN A 318 -15.47 7.60 6.44
C ASN A 318 -15.42 6.32 7.29
N PRO A 319 -14.77 6.34 8.47
CA PRO A 319 -14.57 5.15 9.27
C PRO A 319 -15.87 4.62 9.89
N SER A 320 -16.00 3.31 9.95
CA SER A 320 -16.96 2.60 10.81
C SER A 320 -16.40 2.49 12.24
N GLU A 321 -17.20 1.93 13.16
CA GLU A 321 -16.80 1.75 14.56
C GLU A 321 -15.59 0.82 14.72
N ASP A 322 -15.43 -0.16 13.82
CA ASP A 322 -14.37 -1.17 13.88
C ASP A 322 -13.12 -0.84 13.03
N ASP A 323 -13.15 0.27 12.23
CA ASP A 323 -12.02 0.63 11.36
C ASP A 323 -10.77 1.04 12.15
N ASP A 324 -9.60 0.83 11.59
CA ASP A 324 -9.30 0.17 10.31
C ASP A 324 -9.22 -1.36 10.48
N ILE A 325 -9.40 -2.08 9.39
CA ILE A 325 -9.64 -3.52 9.43
C ILE A 325 -8.68 -4.25 8.48
N LEU A 326 -8.08 -5.35 8.97
CA LEU A 326 -7.45 -6.36 8.13
C LEU A 326 -8.51 -7.35 7.66
N TYR A 327 -8.64 -7.50 6.35
CA TYR A 327 -9.54 -8.44 5.70
C TYR A 327 -8.77 -9.56 5.00
N LYS A 328 -9.41 -10.73 4.93
CA LYS A 328 -9.04 -11.83 4.03
C LYS A 328 -10.07 -11.91 2.90
N LEU A 329 -9.63 -11.88 1.66
CA LEU A 329 -10.47 -12.06 0.49
C LEU A 329 -10.87 -13.54 0.35
N LYS A 330 -12.16 -13.80 0.04
CA LYS A 330 -12.71 -15.18 -0.13
C LYS A 330 -12.64 -15.68 -1.55
#